data_74d166a470d16f3c0472437b6f07cfa6
#
_entry.id   74d166a470d16f3c0472437b6f07cfa6
#
_cell.length_a   1.000
_cell.length_b   1.000
_cell.length_c   1.000
_cell.angle_alpha   90.00
_cell.angle_beta   90.00
_cell.angle_gamma   90.00
#
_symmetry.space_group_name_H-M   'P 1'
#
loop_
_entity.id
_entity.type
_entity.pdbx_description
1 polymer ?
#
loop_
_entity_poly.entity_id
_entity_poly.type
_entity_poly.pdbx_seq_one_letter_code
_entity_poly.pdbx_strand_id
1 'polypeptide(L)'
;MIARRRFLGAAALGPSLISNRTGLLAASASLGTIKARKVGKVETVFKSPNGSQPNGLQATAEGLWIIDQAAGNKAYLVAYDDGRVLRSFETETDRSSGITFENGTLWIGSTYSREIVHCDATTGKTISRNFTPGAGVIYKMVGDPAARSSPLAKQRPRPAQKAPDPIQAADPSKVGGFQAGQLLGSRALGTGAHGQEWRDGKLWMAVPPARMVYRVDPKEWIVEKSFPTAGNRPHGIGWEGKYLWVADSNLNAFFKHDPDTGEMVEKIQLADSDPLPHGMSIRDGWMWYCDDVGVVCRLKL
;
A
#
# COMPACT_ATOMS: atom_id res chain seq x y z
N MET A 1 -17.20 0.58 67.67
CA MET A 1 -15.87 0.98 67.21
C MET A 1 -15.62 0.39 65.82
N ILE A 2 -15.74 1.20 64.80
CA ILE A 2 -15.57 0.76 63.42
C ILE A 2 -14.29 1.39 62.89
N ALA A 3 -13.28 0.54 62.59
CA ALA A 3 -11.99 0.96 62.09
C ALA A 3 -12.08 1.26 60.56
N ARG A 4 -11.81 2.49 60.16
CA ARG A 4 -11.66 2.89 58.77
C ARG A 4 -10.26 2.51 58.27
N ARG A 5 -10.19 1.58 57.32
CA ARG A 5 -8.98 1.34 56.54
C ARG A 5 -8.89 2.38 55.41
N ARG A 6 -7.80 3.14 55.41
CA ARG A 6 -7.40 4.02 54.28
C ARG A 6 -6.73 3.17 53.22
N PHE A 7 -7.25 3.17 52.01
CA PHE A 7 -6.56 2.68 50.83
C PHE A 7 -5.65 3.79 50.28
N LEU A 8 -4.38 3.55 50.31
CA LEU A 8 -3.38 4.33 49.55
C LEU A 8 -3.38 3.81 48.12
N GLY A 9 -3.90 4.62 47.20
CA GLY A 9 -3.81 4.36 45.77
C GLY A 9 -2.38 4.69 45.27
N ALA A 10 -1.67 3.67 44.82
CA ALA A 10 -0.45 3.86 44.07
C ALA A 10 -0.80 4.28 42.66
N ALA A 11 -0.44 5.51 42.27
CA ALA A 11 -0.51 5.98 40.90
C ALA A 11 0.60 5.28 40.09
N ALA A 12 0.21 4.35 39.23
CA ALA A 12 1.11 3.81 38.23
C ALA A 12 1.33 4.85 37.14
N LEU A 13 2.52 5.42 37.06
CA LEU A 13 2.98 6.21 35.93
C LEU A 13 3.12 5.27 34.73
N GLY A 14 2.22 5.40 33.78
CA GLY A 14 2.30 4.70 32.51
C GLY A 14 3.51 5.18 31.67
N PRO A 15 4.07 4.33 30.81
CA PRO A 15 5.22 4.72 30.00
C PRO A 15 4.84 5.85 29.02
N SER A 16 5.65 6.89 29.05
CA SER A 16 5.60 8.08 28.22
C SER A 16 5.65 7.71 26.73
N LEU A 17 4.58 7.98 26.00
CA LEU A 17 4.52 7.96 24.53
C LEU A 17 5.21 9.21 23.94
N ILE A 18 6.51 9.35 24.17
CA ILE A 18 7.33 10.39 23.54
C ILE A 18 8.44 9.70 22.78
N SER A 19 8.20 9.32 21.54
CA SER A 19 9.32 8.93 20.65
C SER A 19 9.07 8.97 19.14
N ASN A 20 7.85 9.24 18.61
CA ASN A 20 7.63 9.08 17.17
C ASN A 20 7.69 10.37 16.32
N ARG A 21 7.89 11.55 16.93
CA ARG A 21 7.99 12.79 16.13
C ARG A 21 9.36 13.05 15.52
N THR A 22 10.42 12.55 16.13
CA THR A 22 11.79 12.72 15.63
C THR A 22 12.14 11.78 14.48
N GLY A 23 11.52 10.60 14.40
CA GLY A 23 11.78 9.62 13.34
C GLY A 23 11.31 10.06 11.94
N LEU A 24 10.17 10.73 11.84
CA LEU A 24 9.64 11.15 10.52
C LEU A 24 10.43 12.34 9.91
N LEU A 25 10.90 13.26 10.73
CA LEU A 25 11.75 14.37 10.26
C LEU A 25 13.15 13.88 9.87
N ALA A 26 13.68 12.88 10.56
CA ALA A 26 14.95 12.23 10.21
C ALA A 26 14.86 11.45 8.89
N ALA A 27 13.73 10.79 8.60
CA ALA A 27 13.53 10.05 7.35
C ALA A 27 13.58 10.96 6.12
N SER A 28 12.95 12.13 6.14
CA SER A 28 12.97 13.06 4.99
C SER A 28 14.35 13.67 4.71
N ALA A 29 15.14 13.92 5.73
CA ALA A 29 16.51 14.45 5.60
C ALA A 29 17.50 13.41 5.03
N SER A 30 17.22 12.11 5.17
CA SER A 30 18.12 11.00 4.80
C SER A 30 17.91 10.48 3.37
N LEU A 31 16.85 10.83 2.67
CA LEU A 31 16.55 10.29 1.32
C LEU A 31 17.66 10.59 0.29
N GLY A 32 18.40 11.68 0.48
CA GLY A 32 19.54 12.06 -0.36
C GLY A 32 20.76 11.14 -0.22
N THR A 33 20.91 10.46 0.92
CA THR A 33 22.06 9.60 1.24
C THR A 33 21.84 8.13 0.88
N ILE A 34 20.61 7.74 0.54
CA ILE A 34 20.29 6.36 0.18
C ILE A 34 20.98 6.00 -1.14
N LYS A 35 21.69 4.89 -1.15
CA LYS A 35 22.38 4.37 -2.35
C LYS A 35 21.38 4.20 -3.49
N ALA A 36 21.66 4.85 -4.62
CA ALA A 36 20.86 4.71 -5.83
C ALA A 36 21.33 3.49 -6.65
N ARG A 37 20.39 2.58 -6.96
CA ARG A 37 20.62 1.52 -7.95
C ARG A 37 20.36 2.10 -9.34
N LYS A 38 21.31 1.98 -10.21
CA LYS A 38 21.12 2.23 -11.64
C LYS A 38 20.42 1.01 -12.26
N VAL A 39 19.32 1.25 -12.93
CA VAL A 39 18.57 0.23 -13.67
C VAL A 39 18.60 0.57 -15.16
N GLY A 40 18.30 -0.42 -15.99
CA GLY A 40 18.10 -0.21 -17.42
C GLY A 40 16.84 0.60 -17.71
N LYS A 41 16.48 0.69 -18.98
CA LYS A 41 15.25 1.36 -19.42
C LYS A 41 14.03 0.63 -18.87
N VAL A 42 13.04 1.40 -18.46
CA VAL A 42 11.68 0.89 -18.17
C VAL A 42 11.05 0.40 -19.48
N GLU A 43 10.52 -0.80 -19.47
CA GLU A 43 9.79 -1.40 -20.58
C GLU A 43 8.29 -1.33 -20.30
N THR A 44 7.52 -0.67 -21.16
CA THR A 44 6.06 -0.87 -21.18
C THR A 44 5.79 -2.16 -21.93
N VAL A 45 5.21 -3.14 -21.24
CA VAL A 45 5.03 -4.50 -21.79
C VAL A 45 3.69 -4.61 -22.51
N PHE A 46 2.60 -4.25 -21.81
CA PHE A 46 1.25 -4.29 -22.38
C PHE A 46 0.33 -3.28 -21.71
N LYS A 47 -0.84 -3.08 -22.31
CA LYS A 47 -1.95 -2.34 -21.68
C LYS A 47 -2.76 -3.29 -20.81
N SER A 48 -3.20 -2.78 -19.66
CA SER A 48 -4.10 -3.56 -18.78
C SER A 48 -5.41 -3.91 -19.50
N PRO A 49 -6.05 -5.03 -19.13
CA PRO A 49 -7.27 -5.47 -19.78
C PRO A 49 -8.37 -4.40 -19.77
N ASN A 50 -9.09 -4.26 -20.91
CA ASN A 50 -10.26 -3.37 -21.05
C ASN A 50 -10.03 -1.89 -20.68
N GLY A 51 -8.81 -1.40 -20.78
CA GLY A 51 -8.47 -0.03 -20.38
C GLY A 51 -8.74 0.23 -18.90
N SER A 52 -8.57 -0.81 -18.09
CA SER A 52 -8.73 -0.79 -16.64
C SER A 52 -7.79 0.22 -15.97
N GLN A 53 -8.03 0.48 -14.71
CA GLN A 53 -7.19 1.29 -13.83
C GLN A 53 -6.42 0.37 -12.88
N PRO A 54 -5.31 -0.24 -13.33
CA PRO A 54 -4.56 -1.21 -12.53
C PRO A 54 -3.93 -0.50 -11.33
N ASN A 55 -4.08 -1.07 -10.15
CA ASN A 55 -3.56 -0.45 -8.93
C ASN A 55 -2.79 -1.41 -8.03
N GLY A 56 -2.81 -2.71 -8.31
CA GLY A 56 -2.01 -3.71 -7.63
C GLY A 56 -1.62 -4.83 -8.58
N LEU A 57 -0.42 -5.37 -8.37
CA LEU A 57 0.13 -6.49 -9.12
C LEU A 57 0.61 -7.59 -8.19
N GLN A 58 0.48 -8.85 -8.62
CA GLN A 58 1.15 -10.00 -8.01
C GLN A 58 1.65 -10.95 -9.09
N ALA A 59 2.95 -11.13 -9.17
CA ALA A 59 3.59 -12.06 -10.07
C ALA A 59 3.58 -13.49 -9.48
N THR A 60 3.07 -14.46 -10.25
CA THR A 60 2.99 -15.87 -9.88
C THR A 60 3.60 -16.78 -10.94
N ALA A 61 3.68 -18.08 -10.71
CA ALA A 61 4.16 -19.01 -11.73
C ALA A 61 3.19 -19.12 -12.93
N GLU A 62 1.91 -18.87 -12.71
CA GLU A 62 0.86 -19.00 -13.74
C GLU A 62 0.75 -17.74 -14.60
N GLY A 63 1.07 -16.58 -14.07
CA GLY A 63 0.94 -15.29 -14.73
C GLY A 63 0.97 -14.13 -13.75
N LEU A 64 0.60 -12.95 -14.24
CA LEU A 64 0.55 -11.72 -13.46
C LEU A 64 -0.90 -11.43 -13.06
N TRP A 65 -1.17 -11.41 -11.75
CA TRP A 65 -2.41 -10.88 -11.24
C TRP A 65 -2.40 -9.36 -11.29
N ILE A 66 -3.51 -8.79 -11.72
CA ILE A 66 -3.78 -7.36 -11.76
C ILE A 66 -5.09 -7.12 -11.04
N ILE A 67 -5.12 -6.19 -10.09
CA ILE A 67 -6.37 -5.72 -9.49
C ILE A 67 -6.74 -4.35 -10.05
N ASP A 68 -7.97 -4.24 -10.50
CA ASP A 68 -8.53 -3.05 -11.12
C ASP A 68 -9.25 -2.18 -10.09
N GLN A 69 -8.91 -0.90 -10.05
CA GLN A 69 -9.59 0.09 -9.20
C GLN A 69 -10.83 0.70 -9.86
N ALA A 70 -11.04 0.49 -11.16
CA ALA A 70 -12.22 0.99 -11.85
C ALA A 70 -13.49 0.28 -11.38
N ALA A 71 -14.64 0.77 -11.84
CA ALA A 71 -15.94 0.18 -11.52
C ALA A 71 -15.98 -1.31 -11.92
N GLY A 72 -16.47 -2.15 -11.01
CA GLY A 72 -16.45 -3.61 -11.14
C GLY A 72 -15.32 -4.28 -10.36
N ASN A 73 -14.29 -3.54 -9.93
CA ASN A 73 -13.21 -4.04 -9.06
C ASN A 73 -12.74 -5.44 -9.46
N LYS A 74 -12.37 -5.61 -10.74
CA LYS A 74 -12.03 -6.92 -11.29
C LYS A 74 -10.60 -7.33 -10.97
N ALA A 75 -10.43 -8.58 -10.63
CA ALA A 75 -9.14 -9.24 -10.63
C ALA A 75 -8.93 -9.93 -11.99
N TYR A 76 -7.74 -9.77 -12.55
CA TYR A 76 -7.32 -10.43 -13.79
C TYR A 76 -6.05 -11.21 -13.54
N LEU A 77 -6.00 -12.45 -13.96
CA LEU A 77 -4.76 -13.18 -14.19
C LEU A 77 -4.44 -13.07 -15.67
N VAL A 78 -3.25 -12.57 -16.02
CA VAL A 78 -2.86 -12.35 -17.40
C VAL A 78 -1.52 -13.01 -17.71
N ALA A 79 -1.30 -13.32 -18.99
CA ALA A 79 0.01 -13.76 -19.48
C ALA A 79 1.04 -12.62 -19.42
N TYR A 80 2.30 -12.98 -19.18
CA TYR A 80 3.40 -12.01 -18.99
C TYR A 80 3.84 -11.30 -20.28
N ASP A 81 3.63 -11.92 -21.41
CA ASP A 81 4.13 -11.47 -22.71
C ASP A 81 3.24 -10.41 -23.38
N ASP A 82 1.94 -10.61 -23.33
CA ASP A 82 0.98 -9.79 -24.07
C ASP A 82 -0.19 -9.24 -23.24
N GLY A 83 -0.29 -9.62 -21.97
CA GLY A 83 -1.39 -9.22 -21.10
C GLY A 83 -2.72 -9.92 -21.42
N ARG A 84 -2.70 -11.00 -22.20
CA ARG A 84 -3.90 -11.80 -22.53
C ARG A 84 -4.51 -12.37 -21.27
N VAL A 85 -5.81 -12.14 -21.07
CA VAL A 85 -6.53 -12.60 -19.89
C VAL A 85 -6.63 -14.13 -19.87
N LEU A 86 -6.10 -14.74 -18.83
CA LEU A 86 -6.18 -16.17 -18.53
C LEU A 86 -7.39 -16.47 -17.64
N ARG A 87 -7.67 -15.57 -16.70
CA ARG A 87 -8.81 -15.64 -15.77
C ARG A 87 -9.23 -14.26 -15.34
N SER A 88 -10.49 -14.04 -15.09
CA SER A 88 -10.99 -12.80 -14.46
C SER A 88 -12.29 -13.02 -13.74
N PHE A 89 -12.52 -12.24 -12.70
CA PHE A 89 -13.78 -12.20 -11.95
C PHE A 89 -13.93 -10.85 -11.24
N GLU A 90 -15.15 -10.54 -10.85
CA GLU A 90 -15.44 -9.41 -9.99
C GLU A 90 -15.15 -9.76 -8.54
N THR A 91 -14.65 -8.79 -7.79
CA THR A 91 -14.39 -8.93 -6.36
C THR A 91 -15.36 -8.07 -5.56
N GLU A 92 -15.63 -8.48 -4.33
CA GLU A 92 -16.52 -7.71 -3.43
C GLU A 92 -15.76 -6.59 -2.70
N THR A 93 -14.86 -5.91 -3.39
CA THR A 93 -14.09 -4.79 -2.87
C THR A 93 -14.72 -3.45 -3.28
N ASP A 94 -14.34 -2.37 -2.61
CA ASP A 94 -14.67 -0.99 -2.98
C ASP A 94 -13.38 -0.23 -3.30
N ARG A 95 -13.16 0.03 -4.60
CA ARG A 95 -11.94 0.66 -5.12
C ARG A 95 -10.67 -0.10 -4.71
N SER A 96 -10.48 -1.24 -5.34
CA SER A 96 -9.38 -2.16 -5.07
C SER A 96 -8.01 -1.51 -5.27
N SER A 97 -7.06 -1.83 -4.39
CA SER A 97 -5.67 -1.47 -4.56
C SER A 97 -4.80 -2.50 -3.85
N GLY A 98 -3.71 -2.90 -4.51
CA GLY A 98 -2.87 -3.98 -4.03
C GLY A 98 -3.55 -5.34 -4.01
N ILE A 99 -2.77 -6.36 -4.28
CA ILE A 99 -3.20 -7.75 -4.36
C ILE A 99 -2.01 -8.65 -4.05
N THR A 100 -2.23 -9.74 -3.33
CA THR A 100 -1.26 -10.83 -3.22
C THR A 100 -1.96 -12.18 -3.29
N PHE A 101 -1.24 -13.19 -3.79
CA PHE A 101 -1.73 -14.54 -3.99
C PHE A 101 -1.08 -15.51 -3.01
N GLU A 102 -1.89 -16.35 -2.39
CA GLU A 102 -1.44 -17.42 -1.50
C GLU A 102 -2.36 -18.62 -1.57
N ASN A 103 -1.80 -19.78 -1.90
CA ASN A 103 -2.48 -21.08 -1.86
C ASN A 103 -3.91 -21.10 -2.45
N GLY A 104 -4.08 -20.57 -3.67
CA GLY A 104 -5.38 -20.52 -4.34
C GLY A 104 -6.32 -19.43 -3.84
N THR A 105 -5.84 -18.52 -3.02
CA THR A 105 -6.59 -17.36 -2.53
C THR A 105 -5.89 -16.04 -2.84
N LEU A 106 -6.65 -14.95 -2.81
CA LEU A 106 -6.16 -13.59 -2.97
C LEU A 106 -6.47 -12.76 -1.73
N TRP A 107 -5.51 -11.93 -1.34
CA TRP A 107 -5.69 -10.88 -0.36
C TRP A 107 -5.66 -9.54 -1.10
N ILE A 108 -6.74 -8.78 -1.02
CA ILE A 108 -6.95 -7.56 -1.82
C ILE A 108 -7.28 -6.39 -0.91
N GLY A 109 -6.59 -5.27 -1.11
CA GLY A 109 -6.92 -4.02 -0.43
C GLY A 109 -8.19 -3.41 -1.00
N SER A 110 -9.22 -3.25 -0.17
CA SER A 110 -10.45 -2.51 -0.48
C SER A 110 -10.31 -1.10 0.09
N THR A 111 -9.86 -0.15 -0.74
CA THR A 111 -9.36 1.13 -0.24
C THR A 111 -10.44 1.99 0.40
N TYR A 112 -11.63 2.05 -0.19
CA TYR A 112 -12.70 2.91 0.33
C TYR A 112 -13.44 2.30 1.51
N SER A 113 -13.56 0.97 1.56
CA SER A 113 -14.06 0.29 2.77
C SER A 113 -12.98 0.15 3.86
N ARG A 114 -11.71 0.40 3.50
CA ARG A 114 -10.54 0.28 4.41
C ARG A 114 -10.35 -1.12 4.97
N GLU A 115 -10.71 -2.11 4.18
CA GLU A 115 -10.60 -3.51 4.52
C GLU A 115 -9.53 -4.20 3.69
N ILE A 116 -9.07 -5.32 4.17
CA ILE A 116 -8.43 -6.37 3.38
C ILE A 116 -9.48 -7.45 3.15
N VAL A 117 -9.77 -7.73 1.90
CA VAL A 117 -10.69 -8.79 1.47
C VAL A 117 -9.86 -10.01 1.11
N HIS A 118 -10.11 -11.11 1.79
CA HIS A 118 -9.57 -12.43 1.45
C HIS A 118 -10.62 -13.18 0.63
N CYS A 119 -10.26 -13.63 -0.55
CA CYS A 119 -11.19 -14.30 -1.46
C CYS A 119 -10.56 -15.49 -2.19
N ASP A 120 -11.39 -16.38 -2.69
CA ASP A 120 -11.00 -17.49 -3.54
C ASP A 120 -10.49 -16.98 -4.90
N ALA A 121 -9.31 -17.45 -5.34
CA ALA A 121 -8.65 -16.98 -6.56
C ALA A 121 -9.25 -17.55 -7.86
N THR A 122 -10.26 -18.39 -7.78
CA THR A 122 -10.96 -18.94 -8.93
C THR A 122 -12.29 -18.25 -9.16
N THR A 123 -13.02 -17.97 -8.08
CA THR A 123 -14.39 -17.48 -8.12
C THR A 123 -14.55 -16.01 -7.70
N GLY A 124 -13.58 -15.45 -7.01
CA GLY A 124 -13.66 -14.12 -6.39
C GLY A 124 -14.51 -14.06 -5.12
N LYS A 125 -15.10 -15.20 -4.70
CA LYS A 125 -15.96 -15.24 -3.51
C LYS A 125 -15.19 -14.90 -2.26
N THR A 126 -15.70 -13.94 -1.48
CA THR A 126 -15.10 -13.53 -0.19
C THR A 126 -15.12 -14.68 0.81
N ILE A 127 -13.96 -14.91 1.43
CA ILE A 127 -13.76 -15.86 2.53
C ILE A 127 -13.80 -15.11 3.87
N SER A 128 -13.10 -13.98 3.94
CA SER A 128 -13.06 -13.13 5.14
C SER A 128 -12.77 -11.67 4.82
N ARG A 129 -13.05 -10.79 5.76
CA ARG A 129 -12.76 -9.35 5.71
C ARG A 129 -12.17 -8.91 7.02
N ASN A 130 -11.18 -8.06 6.96
CA ASN A 130 -10.53 -7.49 8.13
C ASN A 130 -10.21 -6.01 7.91
N PHE A 131 -10.29 -5.18 8.95
CA PHE A 131 -9.90 -3.77 8.84
C PHE A 131 -8.39 -3.64 8.64
N THR A 132 -8.01 -2.74 7.73
CA THR A 132 -6.62 -2.41 7.47
C THR A 132 -6.03 -1.66 8.67
N PRO A 133 -4.95 -2.16 9.29
CA PRO A 133 -4.22 -1.41 10.30
C PRO A 133 -3.73 -0.06 9.76
N GLY A 134 -3.92 1.01 10.51
CA GLY A 134 -3.48 2.33 10.11
C GLY A 134 -4.27 2.99 8.97
N ALA A 135 -5.40 2.39 8.54
CA ALA A 135 -6.30 3.01 7.57
C ALA A 135 -6.82 4.36 8.08
N GLY A 136 -7.05 5.29 7.17
CA GLY A 136 -7.50 6.63 7.53
C GLY A 136 -7.31 7.63 6.40
N VAL A 137 -7.22 8.91 6.74
CA VAL A 137 -6.99 10.00 5.79
C VAL A 137 -5.49 10.15 5.53
N ILE A 138 -5.12 10.38 4.28
CA ILE A 138 -3.74 10.74 3.92
C ILE A 138 -3.52 12.22 4.27
N TYR A 139 -2.69 12.48 5.27
CA TYR A 139 -2.33 13.84 5.65
C TYR A 139 -1.13 14.32 4.84
N LYS A 140 -1.23 15.55 4.32
CA LYS A 140 -0.09 16.26 3.77
C LYS A 140 0.64 16.98 4.89
N MET A 141 1.89 16.63 5.10
CA MET A 141 2.77 17.30 6.06
C MET A 141 3.60 18.39 5.36
N VAL A 142 4.16 19.31 6.14
CA VAL A 142 5.12 20.29 5.62
C VAL A 142 6.34 19.56 5.05
N GLY A 143 6.71 19.89 3.82
CA GLY A 143 7.80 19.23 3.10
C GLY A 143 7.41 17.97 2.31
N ASP A 144 6.17 17.54 2.39
CA ASP A 144 5.70 16.42 1.55
C ASP A 144 5.69 16.80 0.07
N PRO A 145 6.05 15.87 -0.82
CA PRO A 145 5.95 16.08 -2.24
C PRO A 145 4.49 16.32 -2.66
N ALA A 146 4.29 17.12 -3.69
CA ALA A 146 2.98 17.27 -4.30
C ALA A 146 2.52 15.94 -4.90
N ALA A 147 1.20 15.72 -4.96
CA ALA A 147 0.64 14.55 -5.65
C ALA A 147 1.07 14.57 -7.12
N ARG A 148 1.74 13.51 -7.56
CA ARG A 148 2.11 13.32 -8.96
C ARG A 148 0.93 12.78 -9.76
N SER A 149 0.89 13.16 -11.01
CA SER A 149 0.04 12.53 -12.03
C SER A 149 0.93 11.77 -13.01
N SER A 150 0.41 10.69 -13.58
CA SER A 150 1.11 9.96 -14.63
C SER A 150 1.46 10.88 -15.81
N PRO A 151 2.69 10.82 -16.35
CA PRO A 151 3.05 11.52 -17.57
C PRO A 151 2.25 11.00 -18.77
N LEU A 152 1.67 9.80 -18.67
CA LEU A 152 0.83 9.20 -19.70
C LEU A 152 -0.65 9.58 -19.55
N ALA A 153 -1.05 10.22 -18.44
CA ALA A 153 -2.42 10.65 -18.24
C ALA A 153 -2.77 11.70 -19.32
N LYS A 154 -3.73 11.39 -20.19
CA LYS A 154 -4.35 12.40 -21.03
C LYS A 154 -4.91 13.45 -20.10
N GLN A 155 -4.57 14.72 -20.32
CA GLN A 155 -5.12 15.83 -19.55
C GLN A 155 -6.65 15.83 -19.71
N ARG A 156 -7.34 15.11 -18.83
CA ARG A 156 -8.76 15.30 -18.64
C ARG A 156 -8.92 16.50 -17.70
N PRO A 157 -9.74 17.50 -18.03
CA PRO A 157 -10.09 18.51 -17.06
C PRO A 157 -10.66 17.80 -15.84
N ARG A 158 -9.90 17.74 -14.76
CA ARG A 158 -10.45 17.27 -13.48
C ARG A 158 -11.44 18.34 -13.02
N PRO A 159 -12.68 17.98 -12.69
CA PRO A 159 -13.53 18.91 -11.95
C PRO A 159 -12.71 19.34 -10.74
N ALA A 160 -12.72 20.65 -10.46
CA ALA A 160 -12.01 21.19 -9.30
C ALA A 160 -12.45 20.39 -8.06
N GLN A 161 -11.58 19.50 -7.61
CA GLN A 161 -11.82 18.83 -6.34
C GLN A 161 -11.72 19.91 -5.28
N LYS A 162 -12.83 20.16 -4.59
CA LYS A 162 -12.84 21.00 -3.40
C LYS A 162 -11.75 20.41 -2.48
N ALA A 163 -10.74 21.20 -2.19
CA ALA A 163 -9.69 20.77 -1.26
C ALA A 163 -10.36 20.27 0.02
N PRO A 164 -9.96 19.11 0.55
CA PRO A 164 -10.51 18.65 1.82
C PRO A 164 -10.27 19.74 2.87
N ASP A 165 -11.24 19.93 3.73
CA ASP A 165 -11.20 20.95 4.78
C ASP A 165 -9.92 20.79 5.60
N PRO A 166 -9.05 21.82 5.68
CA PRO A 166 -7.79 21.70 6.38
C PRO A 166 -7.93 21.40 7.88
N ILE A 167 -9.09 21.65 8.46
CA ILE A 167 -9.39 21.37 9.87
C ILE A 167 -9.45 19.86 10.16
N GLN A 168 -9.84 19.04 9.19
CA GLN A 168 -9.84 17.58 9.35
C GLN A 168 -8.44 16.96 9.25
N ALA A 169 -7.48 17.69 8.75
CA ALA A 169 -6.10 17.26 8.58
C ALA A 169 -5.24 17.39 9.85
N ALA A 170 -5.75 17.97 10.93
CA ALA A 170 -4.90 18.48 12.01
C ALA A 170 -4.79 17.59 13.25
N ASP A 171 -5.53 16.49 13.37
CA ASP A 171 -5.51 15.66 14.57
C ASP A 171 -4.78 14.32 14.34
N PRO A 172 -3.47 14.25 14.65
CA PRO A 172 -2.69 13.02 14.49
C PRO A 172 -3.16 11.88 15.41
N SER A 173 -3.96 12.16 16.46
CA SER A 173 -4.53 11.13 17.34
C SER A 173 -5.63 10.33 16.66
N LYS A 174 -6.19 10.85 15.56
CA LYS A 174 -7.21 10.19 14.74
C LYS A 174 -6.64 9.43 13.55
N VAL A 175 -5.34 9.51 13.31
CA VAL A 175 -4.66 8.74 12.27
C VAL A 175 -4.52 7.30 12.74
N GLY A 176 -5.15 6.37 12.04
CA GLY A 176 -5.12 4.94 12.36
C GLY A 176 -6.12 4.48 13.43
N GLY A 177 -6.98 5.36 13.91
CA GLY A 177 -7.89 5.08 15.01
C GLY A 177 -9.22 4.42 14.67
N PHE A 178 -9.32 3.63 13.59
CA PHE A 178 -10.53 2.85 13.34
C PHE A 178 -10.55 1.59 14.19
N GLN A 179 -11.49 1.52 15.10
CA GLN A 179 -11.74 0.29 15.84
C GLN A 179 -12.40 -0.75 14.92
N ALA A 180 -12.03 -2.01 15.08
CA ALA A 180 -12.68 -3.12 14.40
C ALA A 180 -14.20 -3.06 14.61
N GLY A 181 -14.97 -3.18 13.52
CA GLY A 181 -16.43 -3.10 13.55
C GLY A 181 -17.05 -1.72 13.36
N GLN A 182 -16.24 -0.66 13.26
CA GLN A 182 -16.77 0.67 12.96
C GLN A 182 -17.00 0.82 11.45
N LEU A 183 -18.24 0.69 10.98
CA LEU A 183 -18.66 1.02 9.63
C LEU A 183 -18.59 2.53 9.45
N LEU A 184 -17.57 2.98 8.75
CA LEU A 184 -17.52 4.34 8.26
C LEU A 184 -18.18 4.35 6.87
N GLY A 185 -19.10 5.28 6.66
CA GLY A 185 -19.88 5.37 5.41
C GLY A 185 -19.00 5.28 4.15
N SER A 186 -19.54 4.77 3.06
CA SER A 186 -18.88 4.33 1.83
C SER A 186 -17.97 5.37 1.13
N ARG A 187 -17.99 6.61 1.53
CA ARG A 187 -17.12 7.69 1.05
C ARG A 187 -16.57 8.53 2.19
N ALA A 188 -16.54 7.99 3.40
CA ALA A 188 -15.82 8.66 4.46
C ALA A 188 -14.38 8.92 4.00
N LEU A 189 -13.89 10.10 4.29
CA LEU A 189 -12.55 10.58 3.98
C LEU A 189 -11.51 9.56 4.44
N GLY A 190 -10.89 8.83 3.52
CA GLY A 190 -9.82 7.91 3.88
C GLY A 190 -9.63 6.74 2.93
N THR A 191 -8.55 6.03 3.14
CA THR A 191 -8.14 4.88 2.35
C THR A 191 -7.49 3.80 3.23
N GLY A 192 -7.40 2.59 2.69
CA GLY A 192 -6.74 1.44 3.33
C GLY A 192 -5.34 1.16 2.77
N ALA A 193 -4.99 -0.12 2.68
CA ALA A 193 -3.73 -0.58 2.11
C ALA A 193 -3.72 -0.45 0.59
N HIS A 194 -2.56 -0.09 0.04
CA HIS A 194 -2.36 0.08 -1.40
C HIS A 194 -1.38 -0.94 -2.01
N GLY A 195 -0.61 -1.65 -1.22
CA GLY A 195 0.24 -2.74 -1.66
C GLY A 195 0.17 -3.90 -0.69
N GLN A 196 0.13 -5.13 -1.20
CA GLN A 196 0.18 -6.34 -0.40
C GLN A 196 1.21 -7.31 -0.98
N GLU A 197 1.84 -8.06 -0.07
CA GLU A 197 2.67 -9.21 -0.38
C GLU A 197 2.52 -10.28 0.70
N TRP A 198 2.62 -11.54 0.28
CA TRP A 198 2.61 -12.66 1.20
C TRP A 198 4.00 -13.27 1.33
N ARG A 199 4.42 -13.51 2.58
CA ARG A 199 5.68 -14.20 2.84
C ARG A 199 5.67 -14.89 4.18
N ASP A 200 6.11 -16.14 4.20
CA ASP A 200 6.34 -16.94 5.43
C ASP A 200 5.09 -16.97 6.35
N GLY A 201 3.92 -17.17 5.77
CA GLY A 201 2.65 -17.24 6.50
C GLY A 201 2.15 -15.89 7.03
N LYS A 202 2.72 -14.78 6.58
CA LYS A 202 2.36 -13.42 7.01
C LYS A 202 1.96 -12.53 5.84
N LEU A 203 1.01 -11.65 6.11
CA LEU A 203 0.58 -10.62 5.17
C LEU A 203 1.35 -9.34 5.45
N TRP A 204 2.02 -8.83 4.42
CA TRP A 204 2.66 -7.52 4.43
C TRP A 204 1.80 -6.54 3.67
N MET A 205 1.72 -5.29 4.15
CA MET A 205 0.91 -4.26 3.49
C MET A 205 1.50 -2.87 3.65
N ALA A 206 1.47 -2.09 2.57
CA ALA A 206 1.80 -0.67 2.58
C ALA A 206 0.53 0.16 2.76
N VAL A 207 0.51 1.05 3.75
CA VAL A 207 -0.67 1.81 4.16
C VAL A 207 -0.38 3.31 4.14
N PRO A 208 -0.79 4.03 3.06
CA PRO A 208 -0.46 5.44 2.87
C PRO A 208 -0.91 6.36 4.00
N PRO A 209 -2.12 6.23 4.60
CA PRO A 209 -2.52 7.12 5.69
C PRO A 209 -1.59 7.06 6.90
N ALA A 210 -1.11 5.87 7.22
CA ALA A 210 -0.17 5.67 8.32
C ALA A 210 1.29 5.92 7.91
N ARG A 211 1.60 5.94 6.61
CA ARG A 211 2.97 5.99 6.07
C ARG A 211 3.83 4.84 6.58
N MET A 212 3.23 3.67 6.65
CA MET A 212 3.84 2.49 7.26
C MET A 212 3.71 1.28 6.33
N VAL A 213 4.66 0.38 6.46
CA VAL A 213 4.50 -1.02 6.11
C VAL A 213 4.18 -1.77 7.39
N TYR A 214 3.18 -2.66 7.32
CA TYR A 214 2.80 -3.55 8.40
C TYR A 214 3.04 -5.00 8.00
N ARG A 215 3.52 -5.83 8.94
CA ARG A 215 3.45 -7.28 8.90
C ARG A 215 2.35 -7.74 9.84
N VAL A 216 1.39 -8.50 9.32
CA VAL A 216 0.19 -8.91 10.04
C VAL A 216 0.12 -10.43 10.09
N ASP A 217 -0.20 -10.98 11.26
CA ASP A 217 -0.67 -12.35 11.36
C ASP A 217 -2.09 -12.44 10.79
N PRO A 218 -2.32 -13.22 9.72
CA PRO A 218 -3.62 -13.24 9.05
C PRO A 218 -4.69 -14.04 9.81
N LYS A 219 -4.32 -14.86 10.79
CA LYS A 219 -5.26 -15.66 11.59
C LYS A 219 -5.83 -14.85 12.75
N GLU A 220 -4.92 -14.24 13.52
CA GLU A 220 -5.28 -13.45 14.71
C GLU A 220 -5.55 -11.98 14.36
N TRP A 221 -5.21 -11.55 13.16
CA TRP A 221 -5.27 -10.18 12.67
C TRP A 221 -4.51 -9.20 13.57
N ILE A 222 -3.29 -9.59 13.95
CA ILE A 222 -2.42 -8.82 14.84
C ILE A 222 -1.24 -8.26 14.04
N VAL A 223 -0.95 -6.96 14.24
CA VAL A 223 0.26 -6.33 13.73
C VAL A 223 1.45 -6.80 14.55
N GLU A 224 2.34 -7.57 13.92
CA GLU A 224 3.55 -8.09 14.58
C GLU A 224 4.74 -7.16 14.40
N LYS A 225 4.79 -6.43 13.30
CA LYS A 225 5.90 -5.52 12.96
C LYS A 225 5.40 -4.38 12.09
N SER A 226 6.05 -3.24 12.20
CA SER A 226 5.83 -2.12 11.29
C SER A 226 7.07 -1.24 11.16
N PHE A 227 7.21 -0.57 10.03
CA PHE A 227 8.25 0.44 9.81
C PHE A 227 7.75 1.55 8.88
N PRO A 228 8.34 2.78 8.97
CA PRO A 228 7.92 3.91 8.17
C PRO A 228 8.34 3.77 6.69
N THR A 229 7.54 4.32 5.79
CA THR A 229 7.84 4.43 4.36
C THR A 229 8.59 5.73 4.03
N ALA A 230 9.24 5.76 2.87
CA ALA A 230 10.03 6.91 2.43
C ALA A 230 9.20 8.18 2.22
N GLY A 231 8.02 8.04 1.66
CA GLY A 231 7.14 9.14 1.31
C GLY A 231 5.74 8.98 1.86
N ASN A 232 4.85 9.79 1.32
CA ASN A 232 3.46 9.89 1.78
C ASN A 232 2.46 9.13 0.92
N ARG A 233 2.95 8.45 -0.15
CA ARG A 233 2.09 7.68 -1.06
C ARG A 233 2.70 6.32 -1.40
N PRO A 234 2.99 5.48 -0.38
CA PRO A 234 3.44 4.13 -0.63
C PRO A 234 2.33 3.34 -1.32
N HIS A 235 2.71 2.57 -2.35
CA HIS A 235 1.82 1.72 -3.11
C HIS A 235 2.32 0.28 -3.14
N GLY A 236 2.60 -0.28 -4.31
CA GLY A 236 3.03 -1.64 -4.47
C GLY A 236 4.26 -1.99 -3.63
N ILE A 237 4.32 -3.23 -3.16
CA ILE A 237 5.47 -3.79 -2.47
C ILE A 237 5.88 -5.11 -3.13
N GLY A 238 7.14 -5.51 -3.00
CA GLY A 238 7.66 -6.74 -3.62
C GLY A 238 8.99 -7.18 -3.03
N TRP A 239 9.23 -8.49 -3.00
CA TRP A 239 10.41 -9.09 -2.39
C TRP A 239 11.56 -9.28 -3.37
N GLU A 240 12.76 -8.80 -3.02
CA GLU A 240 14.04 -9.16 -3.63
C GLU A 240 14.93 -9.82 -2.58
N GLY A 241 15.06 -11.14 -2.65
CA GLY A 241 15.76 -11.91 -1.62
C GLY A 241 15.11 -11.70 -0.25
N LYS A 242 15.87 -11.22 0.73
CA LYS A 242 15.37 -10.92 2.08
C LYS A 242 14.80 -9.50 2.24
N TYR A 243 14.95 -8.64 1.24
CA TYR A 243 14.58 -7.24 1.31
C TYR A 243 13.21 -6.98 0.69
N LEU A 244 12.51 -5.99 1.21
CA LEU A 244 11.22 -5.55 0.71
C LEU A 244 11.36 -4.21 -0.03
N TRP A 245 10.96 -4.18 -1.29
CA TRP A 245 10.81 -2.94 -2.04
C TRP A 245 9.44 -2.33 -1.79
N VAL A 246 9.37 -1.02 -1.72
CA VAL A 246 8.15 -0.21 -1.57
C VAL A 246 8.16 0.87 -2.65
N ALA A 247 7.14 0.90 -3.50
CA ALA A 247 6.91 1.98 -4.45
C ALA A 247 6.34 3.21 -3.75
N ASP A 248 6.82 4.41 -4.07
CA ASP A 248 6.17 5.65 -3.70
C ASP A 248 5.86 6.49 -4.93
N SER A 249 4.58 6.67 -5.23
CA SER A 249 4.13 7.37 -6.44
C SER A 249 4.47 8.87 -6.42
N ASN A 250 4.45 9.53 -5.28
CA ASN A 250 4.75 10.95 -5.19
C ASN A 250 6.26 11.23 -5.29
N LEU A 251 7.10 10.30 -4.87
CA LEU A 251 8.55 10.37 -5.02
C LEU A 251 9.02 9.83 -6.38
N ASN A 252 8.13 9.18 -7.15
CA ASN A 252 8.44 8.53 -8.42
C ASN A 252 9.62 7.57 -8.30
N ALA A 253 9.60 6.71 -7.28
CA ALA A 253 10.74 5.89 -6.89
C ALA A 253 10.31 4.60 -6.18
N PHE A 254 11.24 3.67 -6.15
CA PHE A 254 11.16 2.46 -5.33
C PHE A 254 12.24 2.51 -4.25
N PHE A 255 11.90 2.10 -3.03
CA PHE A 255 12.80 2.08 -1.88
C PHE A 255 12.91 0.66 -1.34
N LYS A 256 14.13 0.18 -1.19
CA LYS A 256 14.44 -1.14 -0.66
C LYS A 256 14.67 -1.05 0.83
N HIS A 257 13.88 -1.79 1.59
CA HIS A 257 13.95 -1.83 3.04
C HIS A 257 14.50 -3.16 3.54
N ASP A 258 15.29 -3.10 4.59
CA ASP A 258 15.49 -4.25 5.46
C ASP A 258 14.21 -4.42 6.30
N PRO A 259 13.46 -5.52 6.17
CA PRO A 259 12.17 -5.68 6.84
C PRO A 259 12.30 -5.90 8.34
N ASP A 260 13.50 -6.19 8.85
CA ASP A 260 13.73 -6.40 10.25
C ASP A 260 13.99 -5.10 11.01
N THR A 261 14.70 -4.18 10.40
CA THR A 261 15.03 -2.86 10.98
C THR A 261 14.18 -1.73 10.45
N GLY A 262 13.59 -1.88 9.27
CA GLY A 262 12.90 -0.82 8.53
C GLY A 262 13.87 0.12 7.79
N GLU A 263 15.18 -0.10 7.87
CA GLU A 263 16.18 0.74 7.23
C GLU A 263 16.05 0.71 5.71
N MET A 264 16.12 1.88 5.08
CA MET A 264 16.18 2.04 3.63
C MET A 264 17.61 1.87 3.15
N VAL A 265 17.91 0.74 2.49
CA VAL A 265 19.27 0.36 2.08
C VAL A 265 19.59 0.77 0.64
N GLU A 266 18.58 0.94 -0.22
CA GLU A 266 18.75 1.24 -1.63
C GLU A 266 17.51 1.92 -2.22
N LYS A 267 17.65 2.66 -3.32
CA LYS A 267 16.54 3.21 -4.08
C LYS A 267 16.73 3.08 -5.58
N ILE A 268 15.63 3.00 -6.31
CA ILE A 268 15.57 3.18 -7.77
C ILE A 268 14.73 4.43 -8.01
N GLN A 269 15.34 5.44 -8.65
CA GLN A 269 14.64 6.65 -9.06
C GLN A 269 14.19 6.49 -10.51
N LEU A 270 12.92 6.63 -10.78
CA LEU A 270 12.39 6.69 -12.15
C LEU A 270 12.60 8.08 -12.76
N ALA A 271 12.72 8.14 -14.09
CA ALA A 271 12.71 9.40 -14.80
C ALA A 271 11.30 10.02 -14.77
N ASP A 272 11.21 11.34 -14.93
CA ASP A 272 9.92 12.04 -14.96
C ASP A 272 9.04 11.65 -16.16
N SER A 273 9.65 11.07 -17.20
CA SER A 273 8.96 10.54 -18.38
C SER A 273 8.49 9.08 -18.22
N ASP A 274 8.96 8.37 -17.19
CA ASP A 274 8.57 6.99 -16.97
C ASP A 274 7.15 6.90 -16.42
N PRO A 275 6.40 5.81 -16.69
CA PRO A 275 5.11 5.56 -16.07
C PRO A 275 5.18 5.60 -14.55
N LEU A 276 4.15 6.18 -13.92
CA LEU A 276 4.12 6.41 -12.48
C LEU A 276 3.94 5.08 -11.72
N PRO A 277 4.77 4.76 -10.71
CA PRO A 277 4.67 3.49 -10.03
C PRO A 277 3.46 3.45 -9.07
N HIS A 278 2.58 2.48 -9.28
CA HIS A 278 1.49 2.12 -8.38
C HIS A 278 1.67 0.70 -7.87
N GLY A 279 0.88 -0.26 -8.33
CA GLY A 279 1.06 -1.66 -7.96
C GLY A 279 2.41 -2.20 -8.42
N MET A 280 3.01 -3.06 -7.62
CA MET A 280 4.31 -3.66 -7.92
C MET A 280 4.34 -5.10 -7.44
N SER A 281 5.10 -5.94 -8.15
CA SER A 281 5.53 -7.26 -7.69
C SER A 281 6.87 -7.62 -8.30
N ILE A 282 7.63 -8.52 -7.67
CA ILE A 282 8.96 -8.93 -8.13
C ILE A 282 8.98 -10.44 -8.36
N ARG A 283 9.49 -10.85 -9.54
CA ARG A 283 9.69 -12.25 -9.89
C ARG A 283 10.82 -12.42 -10.87
N ASP A 284 11.66 -13.43 -10.68
CA ASP A 284 12.73 -13.87 -11.59
C ASP A 284 13.67 -12.74 -12.02
N GLY A 285 13.98 -11.82 -11.07
CA GLY A 285 14.87 -10.67 -11.28
C GLY A 285 14.22 -9.53 -12.08
N TRP A 286 12.90 -9.57 -12.26
CA TRP A 286 12.13 -8.47 -12.83
C TRP A 286 11.24 -7.83 -11.77
N MET A 287 11.27 -6.51 -11.71
CA MET A 287 10.29 -5.71 -11.01
C MET A 287 9.20 -5.32 -12.01
N TRP A 288 8.02 -5.86 -11.81
CA TRP A 288 6.80 -5.50 -12.52
C TRP A 288 6.09 -4.40 -11.78
N TYR A 289 5.60 -3.40 -12.47
CA TYR A 289 4.76 -2.36 -11.87
C TYR A 289 3.71 -1.85 -12.85
N CYS A 290 2.66 -1.25 -12.35
CA CYS A 290 1.63 -0.63 -13.18
C CYS A 290 1.53 0.87 -12.92
N ASP A 291 1.04 1.58 -13.93
CA ASP A 291 0.57 2.95 -13.83
C ASP A 291 -0.97 2.94 -13.86
N ASP A 292 -1.62 3.75 -13.05
CA ASP A 292 -3.08 3.83 -12.93
C ASP A 292 -3.81 4.32 -14.20
N VAL A 293 -3.08 4.64 -15.25
CA VAL A 293 -3.63 4.99 -16.58
C VAL A 293 -3.73 3.80 -17.55
N GLY A 294 -3.51 2.58 -17.05
CA GLY A 294 -3.77 1.37 -17.81
C GLY A 294 -2.57 0.76 -18.53
N VAL A 295 -1.37 0.92 -18.00
CA VAL A 295 -0.16 0.26 -18.53
C VAL A 295 0.51 -0.61 -17.48
N VAL A 296 1.10 -1.70 -17.94
CA VAL A 296 1.96 -2.59 -17.14
C VAL A 296 3.39 -2.49 -17.70
N CYS A 297 4.29 -2.25 -16.78
CA CYS A 297 5.71 -2.02 -17.04
C CYS A 297 6.57 -3.01 -16.29
N ARG A 298 7.83 -3.13 -16.72
CA ARG A 298 8.85 -3.86 -15.98
C ARG A 298 10.21 -3.19 -16.11
N LEU A 299 11.07 -3.48 -15.16
CA LEU A 299 12.48 -3.16 -15.21
C LEU A 299 13.30 -4.34 -14.65
N LYS A 300 14.54 -4.48 -15.10
CA LYS A 300 15.46 -5.52 -14.62
C LYS A 300 16.15 -5.04 -13.35
N LEU A 301 16.12 -5.87 -12.29
CA LEU A 301 16.79 -5.63 -11.00
C LEU A 301 18.27 -6.02 -11.02
#